data_e5ca99a0901028585040fde633324a68
#
_entry.id   e5ca99a0901028585040fde633324a68
#
_cell.length_a   1.000
_cell.length_b   1.000
_cell.length_c   1.000
_cell.angle_alpha   90.00
_cell.angle_beta   90.00
_cell.angle_gamma   90.00
#
_symmetry.space_group_name_H-M   'P 1'
#
loop_
_entity.id
_entity.type
_entity.pdbx_description
1 polymer ?
#
loop_
_entity_poly.entity_id
_entity_poly.type
_entity_poly.pdbx_seq_one_letter_code
_entity_poly.pdbx_strand_id
1 'polypeptide(L)'
;MNGKILVDTNIWVYAHLENQENAKFIRASQIVRDPSGLVVSVQVLNEYYSVMLKNRADDGLIQANIQTILDRFEICWFSADLLRRSYSLRNRYRYSCWDSLILAAAIESGCDTI
;
A
#
# COMPACT_ATOMS: atom_id res chain seq x y z
N MET A 1 10.66 -16.16 13.08
CA MET A 1 9.43 -15.84 12.38
C MET A 1 9.50 -14.43 11.83
N ASN A 2 9.12 -14.27 10.62
CA ASN A 2 9.20 -12.97 9.96
C ASN A 2 7.86 -12.26 10.10
N GLY A 3 7.89 -11.05 10.62
CA GLY A 3 6.73 -10.20 10.66
C GLY A 3 6.28 -9.80 9.26
N LYS A 4 5.00 -9.49 9.13
CA LYS A 4 4.46 -8.96 7.90
C LYS A 4 4.62 -7.44 7.88
N ILE A 5 4.77 -6.89 6.69
CA ILE A 5 4.95 -5.45 6.47
C ILE A 5 3.83 -4.98 5.55
N LEU A 6 3.10 -3.96 5.98
CA LEU A 6 2.16 -3.26 5.10
C LEU A 6 2.93 -2.23 4.28
N VAL A 7 2.87 -2.35 2.97
CA VAL A 7 3.59 -1.46 2.05
C VAL A 7 2.73 -0.24 1.76
N ASP A 8 3.24 0.93 2.09
CA ASP A 8 2.52 2.19 1.90
C ASP A 8 2.56 2.65 0.44
N THR A 9 1.68 3.58 0.10
CA THR A 9 1.47 4.11 -1.25
C THR A 9 2.76 4.60 -1.88
N ASN A 10 3.57 5.36 -1.16
CA ASN A 10 4.79 5.96 -1.69
C ASN A 10 5.80 4.93 -2.21
N ILE A 11 5.88 3.77 -1.58
CA ILE A 11 6.78 2.71 -2.04
C ILE A 11 6.35 2.22 -3.42
N TRP A 12 5.05 2.01 -3.63
CA TRP A 12 4.53 1.57 -4.91
C TRP A 12 4.72 2.63 -5.99
N VAL A 13 4.49 3.90 -5.65
CA VAL A 13 4.69 5.00 -6.58
C VAL A 13 6.15 5.08 -7.01
N TYR A 14 7.08 5.08 -6.05
CA TYR A 14 8.50 5.15 -6.37
C TYR A 14 8.98 3.94 -7.16
N ALA A 15 8.45 2.75 -6.88
CA ALA A 15 8.83 1.53 -7.60
C ALA A 15 8.44 1.56 -9.08
N HIS A 16 7.40 2.31 -9.44
CA HIS A 16 6.85 2.32 -10.79
C HIS A 16 7.06 3.62 -11.56
N LEU A 17 7.58 4.68 -10.93
CA LEU A 17 7.98 5.87 -11.65
C LEU A 17 9.30 5.62 -12.37
N GLU A 18 9.33 5.96 -13.65
CA GLU A 18 10.52 5.75 -14.48
C GLU A 18 11.58 6.81 -14.22
N ASN A 19 12.34 6.64 -13.17
CA ASN A 19 13.53 7.46 -12.92
C ASN A 19 14.65 6.58 -12.36
N GLN A 20 15.32 5.88 -13.26
CA GLN A 20 16.34 4.87 -12.92
C GLN A 20 17.54 5.45 -12.18
N GLU A 21 17.76 6.76 -12.25
CA GLU A 21 18.85 7.42 -11.56
C GLU A 21 18.49 7.81 -10.12
N ASN A 22 17.20 7.71 -9.77
CA ASN A 22 16.72 8.10 -8.45
C ASN A 22 16.92 6.94 -7.47
N ALA A 23 17.61 7.23 -6.37
CA ALA A 23 17.85 6.24 -5.31
C ALA A 23 16.55 5.69 -4.72
N LYS A 24 15.49 6.50 -4.64
CA LYS A 24 14.17 6.07 -4.16
C LYS A 24 13.55 5.03 -5.07
N PHE A 25 13.65 5.23 -6.39
CA PHE A 25 13.17 4.25 -7.37
C PHE A 25 13.87 2.90 -7.20
N ILE A 26 15.19 2.91 -7.13
CA ILE A 26 15.98 1.69 -7.01
C ILE A 26 15.62 0.95 -5.72
N ARG A 27 15.56 1.66 -4.60
CA ARG A 27 15.26 1.08 -3.31
C ARG A 27 13.84 0.52 -3.23
N ALA A 28 12.86 1.28 -3.71
CA ALA A 28 11.47 0.83 -3.74
C ALA A 28 11.29 -0.41 -4.62
N SER A 29 11.93 -0.43 -5.79
CA SER A 29 11.89 -1.59 -6.69
C SER A 29 12.46 -2.84 -6.03
N GLN A 30 13.51 -2.70 -5.24
CA GLN A 30 14.09 -3.82 -4.50
C GLN A 30 13.14 -4.35 -3.42
N ILE A 31 12.46 -3.45 -2.70
CA ILE A 31 11.53 -3.82 -1.63
C ILE A 31 10.38 -4.64 -2.18
N VAL A 32 9.78 -4.22 -3.29
CA VAL A 32 8.57 -4.88 -3.83
C VAL A 32 8.87 -6.04 -4.76
N ARG A 33 10.12 -6.37 -4.98
CA ARG A 33 10.49 -7.47 -5.88
C ARG A 33 10.02 -8.82 -5.36
N ASP A 34 10.12 -9.05 -4.06
CA ASP A 34 9.71 -10.30 -3.41
C ASP A 34 8.43 -10.06 -2.62
N PRO A 35 7.30 -10.69 -3.00
CA PRO A 35 6.04 -10.52 -2.29
C PRO A 35 5.99 -11.16 -0.91
N SER A 36 6.97 -11.97 -0.52
CA SER A 36 6.97 -12.66 0.78
C SER A 36 6.94 -11.66 1.93
N GLY A 37 5.97 -11.84 2.83
CA GLY A 37 5.84 -11.00 4.01
C GLY A 37 5.34 -9.59 3.76
N LEU A 38 4.95 -9.27 2.53
CA LEU A 38 4.39 -7.96 2.19
C LEU A 38 2.87 -8.03 2.07
N VAL A 39 2.20 -7.02 2.60
CA VAL A 39 0.75 -6.88 2.52
C VAL A 39 0.42 -5.54 1.90
N VAL A 40 -0.60 -5.52 1.05
CA VAL A 40 -1.08 -4.30 0.39
C VAL A 40 -2.55 -4.11 0.74
N SER A 41 -2.95 -2.91 1.15
CA SER A 41 -4.37 -2.62 1.37
C SER A 41 -5.01 -2.12 0.07
N VAL A 42 -6.31 -2.35 -0.06
CA VAL A 42 -7.08 -1.82 -1.20
C VAL A 42 -7.03 -0.29 -1.22
N GLN A 43 -7.03 0.36 -0.07
CA GLN A 43 -6.88 1.80 0.03
C GLN A 43 -5.58 2.27 -0.63
N VAL A 44 -4.46 1.60 -0.32
CA VAL A 44 -3.15 1.93 -0.89
C VAL A 44 -3.16 1.78 -2.41
N LEU A 45 -3.78 0.73 -2.93
CA LEU A 45 -3.89 0.54 -4.38
C LEU A 45 -4.67 1.68 -5.04
N ASN A 46 -5.73 2.14 -4.41
CA ASN A 46 -6.53 3.24 -4.94
C ASN A 46 -5.78 4.58 -4.89
N GLU A 47 -5.05 4.82 -3.82
CA GLU A 47 -4.17 6.00 -3.72
C GLU A 47 -3.05 5.95 -4.76
N TYR A 48 -2.44 4.80 -4.93
CA TYR A 48 -1.41 4.56 -5.95
C TYR A 48 -1.95 4.92 -7.35
N TYR A 49 -3.14 4.44 -7.68
CA TYR A 49 -3.78 4.74 -8.95
C TYR A 49 -3.92 6.25 -9.16
N SER A 50 -4.47 6.94 -8.16
CA SER A 50 -4.67 8.38 -8.21
C SER A 50 -3.36 9.15 -8.39
N VAL A 51 -2.33 8.79 -7.64
CA VAL A 51 -1.02 9.46 -7.71
C VAL A 51 -0.36 9.23 -9.07
N MET A 52 -0.42 7.99 -9.59
CA MET A 52 0.18 7.67 -10.88
C MET A 52 -0.50 8.42 -12.03
N LEU A 53 -1.83 8.58 -11.96
CA LEU A 53 -2.55 9.40 -12.94
C LEU A 53 -2.09 10.85 -12.90
N LYS A 54 -1.89 11.42 -11.71
CA LYS A 54 -1.39 12.79 -11.56
C LYS A 54 0.02 12.94 -12.10
N ASN A 55 0.81 11.89 -12.10
CA ASN A 55 2.15 11.88 -12.67
C ASN A 55 2.15 11.51 -14.15
N ARG A 56 0.99 11.53 -14.80
CA ARG A 56 0.81 11.31 -16.24
C ARG A 56 1.24 9.93 -16.72
N ALA A 57 1.21 8.93 -15.85
CA ALA A 57 1.43 7.56 -16.27
C ALA A 57 0.24 7.08 -17.11
N ASP A 58 0.51 6.14 -18.01
CA ASP A 58 -0.54 5.56 -18.86
C ASP A 58 -1.54 4.79 -18.00
N ASP A 59 -2.82 5.09 -18.17
CA ASP A 59 -3.90 4.50 -17.38
C ASP A 59 -3.93 2.97 -17.54
N GLY A 60 -3.81 2.47 -18.74
CA GLY A 60 -3.78 1.03 -18.98
C GLY A 60 -2.61 0.34 -18.29
N LEU A 61 -1.45 0.98 -18.26
CA LEU A 61 -0.28 0.46 -17.55
C LEU A 61 -0.51 0.44 -16.04
N ILE A 62 -1.10 1.50 -15.48
CA ILE A 62 -1.40 1.55 -14.06
C ILE A 62 -2.34 0.40 -13.66
N GLN A 63 -3.40 0.18 -14.43
CA GLN A 63 -4.34 -0.90 -14.17
C GLN A 63 -3.68 -2.27 -14.27
N ALA A 64 -2.79 -2.45 -15.25
CA ALA A 64 -2.03 -3.69 -15.39
C ALA A 64 -1.11 -3.93 -14.18
N ASN A 65 -0.46 -2.88 -13.68
CA ASN A 65 0.37 -2.97 -12.48
C ASN A 65 -0.46 -3.35 -11.26
N ILE A 66 -1.63 -2.76 -11.09
CA ILE A 66 -2.55 -3.10 -10.00
C ILE A 66 -2.98 -4.56 -10.09
N GLN A 67 -3.30 -5.03 -11.28
CA GLN A 67 -3.68 -6.43 -11.47
C GLN A 67 -2.54 -7.38 -11.08
N THR A 68 -1.31 -7.03 -11.44
CA THR A 68 -0.13 -7.81 -11.05
C THR A 68 0.03 -7.85 -9.52
N ILE A 69 -0.19 -6.71 -8.85
CA ILE A 69 -0.11 -6.65 -7.39
C ILE A 69 -1.21 -7.51 -6.76
N LEU A 70 -2.43 -7.43 -7.26
CA LEU A 70 -3.55 -8.24 -6.78
C LEU A 70 -3.27 -9.75 -6.92
N ASP A 71 -2.58 -10.14 -7.98
CA ASP A 71 -2.28 -11.55 -8.26
C ASP A 71 -1.14 -12.09 -7.42
N ARG A 72 -0.21 -11.24 -6.98
CA ARG A 72 1.06 -11.70 -6.39
C ARG A 72 1.20 -11.42 -4.90
N PHE A 73 0.50 -10.44 -4.36
CA PHE A 73 0.69 -9.99 -2.99
C PHE A 73 -0.51 -10.35 -2.11
N GLU A 74 -0.27 -10.46 -0.82
CA GLU A 74 -1.36 -10.58 0.15
C GLU A 74 -2.10 -9.24 0.19
N ILE A 75 -3.43 -9.29 0.07
CA ILE A 75 -4.27 -8.08 -0.01
C ILE A 75 -5.12 -7.98 1.26
N CYS A 76 -5.11 -6.82 1.88
CA CYS A 76 -6.04 -6.48 2.95
C CYS A 76 -7.25 -5.80 2.31
N TRP A 77 -8.38 -6.50 2.32
CA TRP A 77 -9.62 -6.04 1.70
C TRP A 77 -10.39 -5.10 2.62
N PHE A 78 -11.16 -4.23 2.02
CA PHE A 78 -12.06 -3.34 2.75
C PHE A 78 -13.19 -4.15 3.39
N SER A 79 -13.51 -3.87 4.65
CA SER A 79 -14.61 -4.52 5.37
C SER A 79 -15.21 -3.55 6.37
N ALA A 80 -16.42 -3.89 6.85
CA ALA A 80 -17.06 -3.11 7.92
C ALA A 80 -16.23 -3.14 9.20
N ASP A 81 -15.62 -4.29 9.52
CA ASP A 81 -14.77 -4.40 10.71
C ASP A 81 -13.53 -3.54 10.60
N LEU A 82 -12.94 -3.45 9.41
CA LEU A 82 -11.81 -2.55 9.16
C LEU A 82 -12.18 -1.09 9.44
N LEU A 83 -13.35 -0.66 8.95
CA LEU A 83 -13.84 0.71 9.20
C LEU A 83 -14.05 0.96 10.68
N ARG A 84 -14.71 0.04 11.39
CA ARG A 84 -14.95 0.18 12.82
C ARG A 84 -13.65 0.29 13.61
N ARG A 85 -12.67 -0.55 13.26
CA ARG A 85 -11.35 -0.49 13.89
C ARG A 85 -10.66 0.84 13.61
N SER A 86 -10.75 1.34 12.39
CA SER A 86 -10.15 2.62 12.04
C SER A 86 -10.75 3.78 12.83
N TYR A 87 -12.05 3.78 13.03
CA TYR A 87 -12.73 4.80 13.82
C TYR A 87 -12.35 4.71 15.30
N SER A 88 -12.22 3.49 15.84
CA SER A 88 -11.75 3.29 17.21
C SER A 88 -10.33 3.83 17.40
N LEU A 89 -9.45 3.59 16.45
CA LEU A 89 -8.08 4.10 16.48
C LEU A 89 -8.05 5.63 16.38
N ARG A 90 -8.87 6.20 15.52
CA ARG A 90 -8.99 7.66 15.39
C ARG A 90 -9.47 8.28 16.68
N ASN A 91 -10.48 7.71 17.31
CA ASN A 91 -11.01 8.22 18.56
C ASN A 91 -9.97 8.18 19.68
N ARG A 92 -9.16 7.12 19.71
CA ARG A 92 -8.18 6.90 20.78
C ARG A 92 -6.92 7.73 20.58
N TYR A 93 -6.41 7.82 19.36
CA TYR A 93 -5.09 8.42 19.07
C TYR A 93 -5.17 9.71 18.29
N ARG A 94 -6.32 10.09 17.81
CA ARG A 94 -6.57 11.31 17.02
C ARG A 94 -5.77 11.41 15.72
N TYR A 95 -5.45 10.28 15.12
CA TYR A 95 -4.85 10.25 13.79
C TYR A 95 -5.85 10.73 12.74
N SER A 96 -5.36 11.12 11.57
CA SER A 96 -6.23 11.39 10.42
C SER A 96 -7.05 10.14 10.06
N CYS A 97 -8.16 10.32 9.33
CA CYS A 97 -8.96 9.17 8.92
C CYS A 97 -8.17 8.23 8.00
N TRP A 98 -7.28 8.77 7.16
CA TRP A 98 -6.45 7.97 6.27
C TRP A 98 -5.41 7.16 7.05
N ASP A 99 -4.70 7.81 7.97
CA ASP A 99 -3.70 7.11 8.79
C ASP A 99 -4.34 6.06 9.69
N SER A 100 -5.52 6.35 10.23
CA SER A 100 -6.25 5.39 11.04
C SER A 100 -6.65 4.16 10.23
N LEU A 101 -7.03 4.34 8.97
CA LEU A 101 -7.42 3.24 8.09
C LEU A 101 -6.21 2.38 7.70
N ILE A 102 -5.07 3.00 7.42
CA ILE A 102 -3.82 2.27 7.14
C ILE A 102 -3.38 1.45 8.35
N LEU A 103 -3.43 2.06 9.54
CA LEU A 103 -3.07 1.36 10.78
C LEU A 103 -4.02 0.20 11.05
N ALA A 104 -5.33 0.39 10.84
CA ALA A 104 -6.32 -0.67 10.97
C ALA A 104 -6.03 -1.82 10.02
N ALA A 105 -5.67 -1.52 8.77
CA ALA A 105 -5.31 -2.54 7.78
C ALA A 105 -4.09 -3.34 8.22
N ALA A 106 -3.08 -2.68 8.76
CA ALA A 106 -1.89 -3.36 9.28
C ALA A 106 -2.24 -4.30 10.43
N ILE A 107 -3.07 -3.85 11.36
CA ILE A 107 -3.49 -4.67 12.51
C ILE A 107 -4.31 -5.88 12.03
N GLU A 108 -5.31 -5.66 11.16
CA GLU A 108 -6.18 -6.73 10.65
C GLU A 108 -5.38 -7.78 9.87
N SER A 109 -4.32 -7.39 9.21
CA SER A 109 -3.47 -8.28 8.41
C SER A 109 -2.35 -8.93 9.20
N GLY A 110 -2.24 -8.61 10.50
CA GLY A 110 -1.18 -9.15 11.34
C GLY A 110 0.20 -8.56 11.05
N CYS A 111 0.24 -7.34 10.51
CA CYS A 111 1.49 -6.66 10.24
C CYS A 111 2.04 -6.02 11.51
N ASP A 112 3.35 -6.08 11.68
CA ASP A 112 4.04 -5.41 12.77
C ASP A 112 4.83 -4.17 12.29
N THR A 113 4.79 -3.90 10.99
CA THR A 113 5.46 -2.75 10.38
C THR A 113 4.64 -2.22 9.20
N ILE A 114 4.75 -0.93 8.99
CA ILE A 114 4.16 -0.25 7.82
C ILE A 114 5.26 0.31 6.92
#